data_7d245d89825916ab6f1fa07abd7f2fdb
#
_entry.id   7d245d89825916ab6f1fa07abd7f2fdb
#
_cell.length_a   1.000
_cell.length_b   1.000
_cell.length_c   1.000
_cell.angle_alpha   90.00
_cell.angle_beta   90.00
_cell.angle_gamma   90.00
#
_symmetry.space_group_name_H-M   'P 1'
#
loop_
_entity.id
_entity.type
_entity.pdbx_description
1 polymer ?
#
loop_
_entity_poly.entity_id
_entity_poly.type
_entity_poly.pdbx_seq_one_letter_code
_entity_poly.pdbx_strand_id
1 'polypeptide(L)'
;AIFIIVVFLANVIQAITGFAGTLLAMPASIHLIGVADAKAVLNMLPVIGCIMIAVQDFSYIRWKELCKICAFMLAGMLAGAKLFELLPLDMLLTAYGVMIVIIAALRLFGVPFPKPGRVMQYVILLAAGLIHGMFVSGGALLVIYATFAFSDKTEFRATLSAVWIVLNSILCVGHVMS
;
A
#
# COMPACT_ATOMS: atom_id res chain seq x y z
N ALA A 1 -5.71 -9.35 22.43
CA ALA A 1 -6.05 -7.96 22.78
C ALA A 1 -5.17 -6.96 22.03
N ILE A 2 -3.83 -7.03 22.13
CA ILE A 2 -2.88 -6.06 21.50
C ILE A 2 -3.06 -6.01 19.98
N PHE A 3 -3.15 -7.14 19.29
CA PHE A 3 -3.37 -7.21 17.83
C PHE A 3 -4.61 -6.42 17.38
N ILE A 4 -5.73 -6.59 18.09
CA ILE A 4 -6.98 -5.89 17.77
C ILE A 4 -6.81 -4.37 17.88
N ILE A 5 -6.10 -3.90 18.91
CA ILE A 5 -5.82 -2.48 19.11
C ILE A 5 -4.94 -1.94 17.97
N VAL A 6 -3.89 -2.67 17.59
CA VAL A 6 -2.99 -2.30 16.47
C VAL A 6 -3.79 -2.18 15.17
N VAL A 7 -4.61 -3.18 14.86
CA VAL A 7 -5.42 -3.20 13.65
C VAL A 7 -6.47 -2.09 13.67
N PHE A 8 -7.13 -1.86 14.80
CA PHE A 8 -8.11 -0.78 14.95
C PHE A 8 -7.47 0.60 14.68
N LEU A 9 -6.37 0.92 15.38
CA LEU A 9 -5.66 2.19 15.20
C LEU A 9 -5.15 2.36 13.77
N ALA A 10 -4.62 1.29 13.17
CA ALA A 10 -4.17 1.29 11.78
C ALA A 10 -5.32 1.60 10.81
N ASN A 11 -6.51 1.02 11.02
CA ASN A 11 -7.68 1.31 10.18
C ASN A 11 -8.21 2.73 10.39
N VAL A 12 -8.16 3.29 11.60
CA VAL A 12 -8.48 4.71 11.84
C VAL A 12 -7.53 5.61 11.04
N ILE A 13 -6.22 5.34 11.10
CA ILE A 13 -5.22 6.09 10.32
C ILE A 13 -5.46 5.90 8.81
N GLN A 14 -5.77 4.69 8.38
CA GLN A 14 -6.12 4.39 6.98
C GLN A 14 -7.32 5.22 6.51
N ALA A 15 -8.37 5.30 7.31
CA ALA A 15 -9.58 6.08 6.98
C ALA A 15 -9.30 7.58 6.84
N ILE A 16 -8.39 8.11 7.66
CA ILE A 16 -8.00 9.53 7.62
C ILE A 16 -7.07 9.82 6.44
N THR A 17 -6.05 8.97 6.24
CA THR A 17 -4.96 9.22 5.30
C THR A 17 -5.17 8.62 3.93
N GLY A 18 -5.98 7.56 3.83
CA GLY A 18 -6.22 6.77 2.62
C GLY A 18 -5.17 5.69 2.33
N PHE A 19 -4.08 5.53 3.13
CA PHE A 19 -2.99 4.61 2.74
C PHE A 19 -2.14 4.01 3.86
N ALA A 20 -2.05 4.62 5.04
CA ALA A 20 -0.99 4.31 6.01
C ALA A 20 -1.29 3.12 6.93
N GLY A 21 -2.51 2.60 6.95
CA GLY A 21 -2.94 1.58 7.90
C GLY A 21 -2.10 0.32 7.85
N THR A 22 -2.00 -0.30 6.69
CA THR A 22 -1.23 -1.55 6.52
C THR A 22 0.27 -1.35 6.75
N LEU A 23 0.83 -0.22 6.34
CA LEU A 23 2.23 0.10 6.57
C LEU A 23 2.59 0.10 8.06
N LEU A 24 1.73 0.70 8.89
CA LEU A 24 1.94 0.81 10.34
C LEU A 24 1.62 -0.49 11.07
N ALA A 25 0.58 -1.20 10.64
CA ALA A 25 0.17 -2.44 11.28
C ALA A 25 1.06 -3.64 10.93
N MET A 26 1.65 -3.68 9.74
CA MET A 26 2.36 -4.86 9.23
C MET A 26 3.51 -5.30 10.14
N PRO A 27 4.47 -4.45 10.57
CA PRO A 27 5.56 -4.90 11.44
C PRO A 27 5.07 -5.51 12.76
N ALA A 28 4.12 -4.86 13.42
CA ALA A 28 3.54 -5.37 14.67
C ALA A 28 2.74 -6.65 14.44
N SER A 29 1.98 -6.75 13.36
CA SER A 29 1.16 -7.92 13.03
C SER A 29 2.03 -9.14 12.70
N ILE A 30 3.12 -8.96 11.95
CA ILE A 30 4.08 -10.04 11.66
C ILE A 30 4.62 -10.67 12.95
N HIS A 31 4.98 -9.83 13.93
CA HIS A 31 5.48 -10.30 15.22
C HIS A 31 4.42 -11.03 16.06
N LEU A 32 3.14 -10.61 15.96
CA LEU A 32 2.07 -11.12 16.81
C LEU A 32 1.41 -12.39 16.26
N ILE A 33 1.26 -12.51 14.94
CA ILE A 33 0.50 -13.57 14.29
C ILE A 33 1.21 -14.24 13.11
N GLY A 34 2.44 -13.84 12.81
CA GLY A 34 3.19 -14.34 11.66
C GLY A 34 2.88 -13.62 10.35
N VAL A 35 3.70 -13.89 9.33
CA VAL A 35 3.64 -13.15 8.04
C VAL A 35 2.40 -13.49 7.23
N ALA A 36 2.03 -14.78 7.15
CA ALA A 36 0.91 -15.23 6.33
C ALA A 36 -0.43 -14.67 6.83
N ASP A 37 -0.70 -14.83 8.13
CA ASP A 37 -1.93 -14.34 8.75
C ASP A 37 -2.00 -12.81 8.76
N ALA A 38 -0.86 -12.14 9.00
CA ALA A 38 -0.78 -10.69 8.93
C ALA A 38 -1.13 -10.17 7.52
N LYS A 39 -0.60 -10.79 6.48
CA LYS A 39 -0.94 -10.44 5.08
C LYS A 39 -2.42 -10.64 4.80
N ALA A 40 -3.00 -11.77 5.20
CA ALA A 40 -4.41 -12.07 4.96
C ALA A 40 -5.34 -11.05 5.65
N VAL A 41 -5.16 -10.81 6.95
CA VAL A 41 -6.01 -9.91 7.73
C VAL A 41 -5.86 -8.47 7.26
N LEU A 42 -4.62 -7.99 7.08
CA LEU A 42 -4.35 -6.62 6.66
C LEU A 42 -4.64 -6.35 5.18
N ASN A 43 -4.88 -7.41 4.39
CA ASN A 43 -5.39 -7.27 3.04
C ASN A 43 -6.93 -7.11 3.02
N MET A 44 -7.65 -7.90 3.80
CA MET A 44 -9.13 -7.94 3.77
C MET A 44 -9.77 -6.74 4.48
N LEU A 45 -9.31 -6.41 5.68
CA LEU A 45 -9.95 -5.38 6.51
C LEU A 45 -9.99 -3.98 5.86
N PRO A 46 -8.91 -3.48 5.25
CA PRO A 46 -8.94 -2.16 4.62
C PRO A 46 -9.86 -2.07 3.41
N VAL A 47 -10.15 -3.20 2.74
CA VAL A 47 -11.04 -3.20 1.56
C VAL A 47 -12.42 -2.67 1.92
N ILE A 48 -12.97 -3.06 3.08
CA ILE A 48 -14.29 -2.60 3.53
C ILE A 48 -14.29 -1.08 3.71
N GLY A 49 -13.29 -0.54 4.40
CA GLY A 49 -13.14 0.91 4.60
C GLY A 49 -12.94 1.66 3.28
N CYS A 50 -12.13 1.09 2.38
CA CYS A 50 -11.91 1.68 1.05
C CYS A 50 -13.17 1.68 0.19
N ILE A 51 -14.02 0.64 0.27
CA ILE A 51 -15.32 0.60 -0.43
C ILE A 51 -16.22 1.74 0.09
N MET A 52 -16.32 1.94 1.40
CA MET A 52 -17.12 3.02 1.98
C MET A 52 -16.66 4.39 1.47
N ILE A 53 -15.36 4.65 1.47
CA ILE A 53 -14.77 5.91 0.97
C ILE A 53 -15.03 6.07 -0.53
N ALA A 54 -14.77 5.03 -1.32
CA ALA A 54 -14.93 5.09 -2.78
C ALA A 54 -16.39 5.29 -3.22
N VAL A 55 -17.35 4.73 -2.48
CA VAL A 55 -18.79 4.95 -2.73
C VAL A 55 -19.19 6.38 -2.35
N GLN A 56 -18.73 6.87 -1.19
CA GLN A 56 -19.05 8.22 -0.72
C GLN A 56 -18.47 9.30 -1.64
N ASP A 57 -17.21 9.13 -2.07
CA ASP A 57 -16.45 10.11 -2.84
C ASP A 57 -16.31 9.69 -4.33
N PHE A 58 -17.27 8.90 -4.85
CA PHE A 58 -17.18 8.29 -6.20
C PHE A 58 -16.94 9.30 -7.32
N SER A 59 -17.55 10.47 -7.25
CA SER A 59 -17.40 11.55 -8.24
C SER A 59 -15.99 12.19 -8.27
N TYR A 60 -15.22 12.01 -7.20
CA TYR A 60 -13.85 12.53 -7.08
C TYR A 60 -12.79 11.52 -7.56
N ILE A 61 -13.18 10.30 -7.98
CA ILE A 61 -12.24 9.31 -8.49
C ILE A 61 -11.70 9.76 -9.85
N ARG A 62 -10.39 9.92 -9.92
CA ARG A 62 -9.69 10.23 -11.19
C ARG A 62 -9.35 8.95 -11.95
N TRP A 63 -10.28 8.51 -12.76
CA TRP A 63 -10.22 7.23 -13.49
C TRP A 63 -8.94 7.04 -14.32
N LYS A 64 -8.45 8.09 -14.97
CA LYS A 64 -7.19 8.03 -15.75
C LYS A 64 -5.99 7.71 -14.86
N GLU A 65 -5.91 8.36 -13.69
CA GLU A 65 -4.86 8.10 -12.73
C GLU A 65 -5.03 6.72 -12.08
N LEU A 66 -6.27 6.33 -11.74
CA LEU A 66 -6.59 4.99 -11.23
C LEU A 66 -6.07 3.90 -12.18
N CYS A 67 -6.44 3.95 -13.46
CA CYS A 67 -6.01 2.95 -14.44
C CYS A 67 -4.48 2.90 -14.57
N LYS A 68 -3.83 4.06 -14.61
CA LYS A 68 -2.37 4.15 -14.69
C LYS A 68 -1.70 3.53 -13.45
N ILE A 69 -2.13 3.92 -12.25
CA ILE A 69 -1.59 3.39 -10.98
C ILE A 69 -1.80 1.87 -10.93
N CYS A 70 -3.04 1.40 -11.19
CA CYS A 70 -3.34 -0.03 -11.14
C CYS A 70 -2.52 -0.83 -12.15
N ALA A 71 -2.34 -0.35 -13.39
CA ALA A 71 -1.57 -1.07 -14.40
C ALA A 71 -0.11 -1.28 -13.99
N PHE A 72 0.57 -0.22 -13.55
CA PHE A 72 1.98 -0.32 -13.14
C PHE A 72 2.14 -1.04 -11.79
N MET A 73 1.27 -0.77 -10.83
CA MET A 73 1.34 -1.47 -9.53
C MET A 73 0.98 -2.94 -9.66
N LEU A 74 0.03 -3.33 -10.53
CA LEU A 74 -0.29 -4.74 -10.76
C LEU A 74 0.91 -5.49 -11.35
N ALA A 75 1.59 -4.91 -12.34
CA ALA A 75 2.81 -5.50 -12.88
C ALA A 75 3.89 -5.69 -11.79
N GLY A 76 4.13 -4.66 -10.97
CA GLY A 76 5.03 -4.74 -9.83
C GLY A 76 4.57 -5.76 -8.77
N MET A 77 3.28 -5.84 -8.49
CA MET A 77 2.68 -6.75 -7.51
C MET A 77 2.87 -8.22 -7.89
N LEU A 78 2.68 -8.56 -9.16
CA LEU A 78 2.92 -9.92 -9.65
C LEU A 78 4.41 -10.30 -9.55
N ALA A 79 5.30 -9.37 -9.88
CA ALA A 79 6.74 -9.57 -9.69
C ALA A 79 7.10 -9.71 -8.20
N GLY A 80 6.52 -8.89 -7.34
CA GLY A 80 6.73 -8.92 -5.89
C GLY A 80 6.24 -10.22 -5.24
N ALA A 81 5.07 -10.73 -5.65
CA ALA A 81 4.57 -12.02 -5.17
C ALA A 81 5.53 -13.16 -5.52
N LYS A 82 6.01 -13.22 -6.76
CA LYS A 82 7.02 -14.22 -7.15
C LYS A 82 8.35 -14.07 -6.41
N LEU A 83 8.80 -12.83 -6.20
CA LEU A 83 10.03 -12.56 -5.47
C LEU A 83 9.92 -13.00 -4.01
N PHE A 84 8.74 -12.86 -3.41
CA PHE A 84 8.47 -13.33 -2.06
C PHE A 84 8.59 -14.85 -1.91
N GLU A 85 8.24 -15.61 -2.95
CA GLU A 85 8.39 -17.07 -2.98
C GLU A 85 9.84 -17.53 -3.20
N LEU A 86 10.63 -16.73 -3.92
CA LEU A 86 11.99 -17.11 -4.34
C LEU A 86 13.08 -16.73 -3.34
N LEU A 87 12.87 -15.71 -2.51
CA LEU A 87 13.88 -15.17 -1.62
C LEU A 87 13.66 -15.60 -0.16
N PRO A 88 14.75 -15.75 0.63
CA PRO A 88 14.64 -16.02 2.06
C PRO A 88 13.86 -14.93 2.79
N LEU A 89 12.94 -15.33 3.66
CA LEU A 89 12.06 -14.43 4.39
C LEU A 89 12.85 -13.39 5.21
N ASP A 90 13.94 -13.79 5.86
CA ASP A 90 14.77 -12.89 6.68
C ASP A 90 15.38 -11.75 5.86
N MET A 91 15.81 -12.04 4.64
CA MET A 91 16.32 -11.03 3.71
C MET A 91 15.22 -10.03 3.31
N LEU A 92 14.03 -10.55 3.00
CA LEU A 92 12.88 -9.72 2.63
C LEU A 92 12.42 -8.83 3.78
N LEU A 93 12.32 -9.38 5.00
CA LEU A 93 11.94 -8.62 6.20
C LEU A 93 12.97 -7.55 6.54
N THR A 94 14.27 -7.87 6.43
CA THR A 94 15.34 -6.90 6.64
C THR A 94 15.27 -5.76 5.63
N ALA A 95 15.14 -6.08 4.33
CA ALA A 95 15.01 -5.08 3.28
C ALA A 95 13.77 -4.19 3.48
N TYR A 96 12.63 -4.79 3.87
CA TYR A 96 11.41 -4.07 4.17
C TYR A 96 11.57 -3.14 5.38
N GLY A 97 12.17 -3.62 6.46
CA GLY A 97 12.44 -2.81 7.66
C GLY A 97 13.36 -1.62 7.35
N VAL A 98 14.46 -1.85 6.63
CA VAL A 98 15.37 -0.78 6.18
C VAL A 98 14.64 0.25 5.32
N MET A 99 13.79 -0.18 4.39
CA MET A 99 12.98 0.72 3.56
C MET A 99 12.06 1.60 4.42
N ILE A 100 11.36 1.02 5.39
CA ILE A 100 10.46 1.77 6.29
C ILE A 100 11.27 2.83 7.05
N VAL A 101 12.41 2.46 7.62
CA VAL A 101 13.29 3.38 8.38
C VAL A 101 13.77 4.52 7.49
N ILE A 102 14.21 4.24 6.27
CA ILE A 102 14.66 5.27 5.32
C ILE A 102 13.52 6.24 5.00
N ILE A 103 12.33 5.72 4.64
CA ILE A 103 11.18 6.58 4.30
C ILE A 103 10.75 7.42 5.51
N ALA A 104 10.73 6.83 6.70
CA ALA A 104 10.39 7.53 7.93
C ALA A 104 11.41 8.65 8.25
N ALA A 105 12.71 8.36 8.12
CA ALA A 105 13.77 9.33 8.32
C ALA A 105 13.66 10.49 7.32
N LEU A 106 13.50 10.21 6.02
CA LEU A 106 13.35 11.24 5.00
C LEU A 106 12.14 12.16 5.29
N ARG A 107 11.04 11.59 5.77
CA ARG A 107 9.85 12.36 6.17
C ARG A 107 10.08 13.18 7.44
N LEU A 108 10.74 12.60 8.45
CA LEU A 108 11.03 13.27 9.72
C LEU A 108 11.96 14.50 9.52
N PHE A 109 12.98 14.36 8.69
CA PHE A 109 13.91 15.44 8.37
C PHE A 109 13.37 16.43 7.32
N GLY A 110 12.13 16.25 6.88
CA GLY A 110 11.51 17.17 5.93
C GLY A 110 12.23 17.25 4.57
N VAL A 111 12.94 16.18 4.18
CA VAL A 111 13.66 16.15 2.90
C VAL A 111 12.63 16.28 1.76
N PRO A 112 12.70 17.35 0.95
CA PRO A 112 11.77 17.54 -0.13
C PRO A 112 12.05 16.51 -1.23
N PHE A 113 11.02 15.79 -1.65
CA PHE A 113 11.12 14.96 -2.85
C PHE A 113 10.98 15.88 -4.08
N PRO A 114 11.99 15.94 -4.96
CA PRO A 114 11.84 16.66 -6.20
C PRO A 114 10.72 16.03 -7.05
N LYS A 115 10.00 16.84 -7.81
CA LYS A 115 8.95 16.35 -8.70
C LYS A 115 9.55 15.32 -9.67
N PRO A 116 9.11 14.04 -9.60
CA PRO A 116 9.73 12.99 -10.41
C PRO A 116 9.39 13.17 -11.88
N GLY A 117 10.38 12.99 -12.74
CA GLY A 117 10.18 12.91 -14.19
C GLY A 117 9.25 11.72 -14.55
N ARG A 118 8.70 11.71 -15.76
CA ARG A 118 7.73 10.68 -16.19
C ARG A 118 8.22 9.25 -15.96
N VAL A 119 9.46 8.97 -16.33
CA VAL A 119 10.06 7.62 -16.15
C VAL A 119 10.14 7.26 -14.66
N MET A 120 10.59 8.18 -13.83
CA MET A 120 10.71 7.97 -12.39
C MET A 120 9.33 7.71 -11.75
N GLN A 121 8.26 8.36 -12.22
CA GLN A 121 6.90 8.10 -11.77
C GLN A 121 6.49 6.64 -11.98
N TYR A 122 6.79 6.08 -13.15
CA TYR A 122 6.51 4.67 -13.45
C TYR A 122 7.37 3.71 -12.61
N VAL A 123 8.63 4.04 -12.40
CA VAL A 123 9.52 3.25 -11.52
C VAL A 123 9.00 3.24 -10.08
N ILE A 124 8.55 4.39 -9.56
CA ILE A 124 7.94 4.48 -8.23
C ILE A 124 6.69 3.61 -8.14
N LEU A 125 5.81 3.64 -9.15
CA LEU A 125 4.59 2.83 -9.16
C LEU A 125 4.89 1.33 -9.24
N LEU A 126 5.86 0.92 -10.07
CA LEU A 126 6.33 -0.48 -10.13
C LEU A 126 6.91 -0.94 -8.79
N ALA A 127 7.77 -0.12 -8.17
CA ALA A 127 8.35 -0.41 -6.85
C ALA A 127 7.27 -0.46 -5.76
N ALA A 128 6.28 0.45 -5.79
CA ALA A 128 5.13 0.42 -4.88
C ALA A 128 4.33 -0.87 -5.03
N GLY A 129 4.10 -1.31 -6.26
CA GLY A 129 3.45 -2.58 -6.58
C GLY A 129 4.25 -3.77 -6.06
N LEU A 130 5.57 -3.80 -6.29
CA LEU A 130 6.46 -4.86 -5.83
C LEU A 130 6.39 -5.03 -4.31
N ILE A 131 6.51 -3.95 -3.55
CA ILE A 131 6.37 -3.97 -2.09
C ILE A 131 4.95 -4.40 -1.68
N HIS A 132 3.93 -3.97 -2.43
CA HIS A 132 2.55 -4.37 -2.16
C HIS A 132 2.33 -5.88 -2.35
N GLY A 133 2.88 -6.47 -3.39
CA GLY A 133 2.83 -7.92 -3.63
C GLY A 133 3.55 -8.73 -2.54
N MET A 134 4.67 -8.23 -2.03
CA MET A 134 5.41 -8.90 -0.96
C MET A 134 4.72 -8.75 0.41
N PHE A 135 4.32 -7.54 0.80
CA PHE A 135 3.93 -7.20 2.18
C PHE A 135 2.59 -6.48 2.32
N VAL A 136 1.80 -6.37 1.26
CA VAL A 136 0.52 -5.59 1.27
C VAL A 136 0.73 -4.14 1.73
N SER A 137 1.91 -3.58 1.52
CA SER A 137 2.36 -2.32 2.13
C SER A 137 2.98 -1.32 1.15
N GLY A 138 2.52 -1.29 -0.10
CA GLY A 138 3.02 -0.38 -1.15
C GLY A 138 2.67 1.10 -0.97
N GLY A 139 1.83 1.43 0.02
CA GLY A 139 1.27 2.77 0.20
C GLY A 139 2.30 3.88 0.39
N ALA A 140 3.40 3.60 1.10
CA ALA A 140 4.44 4.60 1.35
C ALA A 140 5.07 5.16 0.07
N LEU A 141 5.35 4.28 -0.90
CA LEU A 141 5.90 4.68 -2.21
C LEU A 141 4.82 5.29 -3.11
N LEU A 142 3.61 4.71 -3.10
CA LEU A 142 2.49 5.25 -3.86
C LEU A 142 2.20 6.70 -3.49
N VAL A 143 2.28 7.06 -2.19
CA VAL A 143 2.07 8.43 -1.72
C VAL A 143 3.10 9.40 -2.28
N ILE A 144 4.34 8.99 -2.49
CA ILE A 144 5.34 9.84 -3.14
C ILE A 144 4.87 10.23 -4.54
N TYR A 145 4.34 9.28 -5.32
CA TYR A 145 3.72 9.57 -6.60
C TYR A 145 2.46 10.43 -6.46
N ALA A 146 1.57 10.04 -5.57
CA ALA A 146 0.24 10.65 -5.43
C ALA A 146 0.30 12.11 -4.97
N THR A 147 1.28 12.51 -4.16
CA THR A 147 1.49 13.92 -3.78
C THR A 147 1.76 14.85 -4.96
N PHE A 148 2.27 14.32 -6.07
CA PHE A 148 2.48 15.09 -7.29
C PHE A 148 1.36 14.95 -8.31
N ALA A 149 0.59 13.87 -8.24
CA ALA A 149 -0.49 13.58 -9.16
C ALA A 149 -1.81 14.27 -8.78
N PHE A 150 -2.03 14.48 -7.48
CA PHE A 150 -3.27 15.03 -6.94
C PHE A 150 -3.00 16.32 -6.18
N SER A 151 -3.80 17.36 -6.46
CA SER A 151 -3.78 18.63 -5.73
C SER A 151 -4.90 18.69 -4.68
N ASP A 152 -5.98 17.97 -4.90
CA ASP A 152 -7.14 17.91 -4.00
C ASP A 152 -7.06 16.67 -3.10
N LYS A 153 -7.34 16.85 -1.79
CA LYS A 153 -7.28 15.76 -0.80
C LYS A 153 -8.38 14.73 -0.97
N THR A 154 -9.54 15.14 -1.45
CA THR A 154 -10.67 14.24 -1.68
C THR A 154 -10.43 13.38 -2.91
N GLU A 155 -9.94 13.96 -4.01
CA GLU A 155 -9.50 13.19 -5.19
C GLU A 155 -8.41 12.17 -4.83
N PHE A 156 -7.41 12.60 -4.04
CA PHE A 156 -6.35 11.74 -3.55
C PHE A 156 -6.93 10.55 -2.78
N ARG A 157 -7.74 10.81 -1.74
CA ARG A 157 -8.31 9.77 -0.87
C ARG A 157 -9.23 8.83 -1.65
N ALA A 158 -10.14 9.36 -2.46
CA ALA A 158 -11.08 8.58 -3.25
C ALA A 158 -10.36 7.68 -4.27
N THR A 159 -9.41 8.25 -5.03
CA THR A 159 -8.68 7.47 -6.04
C THR A 159 -7.78 6.41 -5.42
N LEU A 160 -7.07 6.71 -4.33
CA LEU A 160 -6.25 5.71 -3.65
C LEU A 160 -7.11 4.59 -3.02
N SER A 161 -8.27 4.94 -2.46
CA SER A 161 -9.20 3.91 -1.95
C SER A 161 -9.67 2.98 -3.07
N ALA A 162 -9.97 3.50 -4.25
CA ALA A 162 -10.31 2.69 -5.42
C ALA A 162 -9.12 1.80 -5.88
N VAL A 163 -7.88 2.31 -5.84
CA VAL A 163 -6.67 1.51 -6.11
C VAL A 163 -6.57 0.33 -5.14
N TRP A 164 -6.77 0.58 -3.84
CA TRP A 164 -6.70 -0.48 -2.82
C TRP A 164 -7.79 -1.53 -2.98
N ILE A 165 -9.00 -1.14 -3.37
CA ILE A 165 -10.08 -2.10 -3.68
C ILE A 165 -9.62 -3.04 -4.79
N VAL A 166 -9.11 -2.50 -5.89
CA VAL A 166 -8.68 -3.31 -7.04
C VAL A 166 -7.52 -4.23 -6.67
N LEU A 167 -6.43 -3.69 -6.12
CA LEU A 167 -5.21 -4.46 -5.87
C LEU A 167 -5.39 -5.49 -4.75
N ASN A 168 -6.06 -5.11 -3.66
CA ASN A 168 -6.30 -6.03 -2.55
C ASN A 168 -7.28 -7.14 -2.93
N SER A 169 -8.30 -6.84 -3.76
CA SER A 169 -9.20 -7.88 -4.25
C SER A 169 -8.48 -8.91 -5.11
N ILE A 170 -7.55 -8.48 -5.97
CA ILE A 170 -6.72 -9.40 -6.77
C ILE A 170 -5.83 -10.26 -5.88
N LEU A 171 -5.19 -9.68 -4.85
CA LEU A 171 -4.40 -10.45 -3.88
C LEU A 171 -5.25 -11.44 -3.08
N CYS A 172 -6.49 -11.06 -2.68
CA CYS A 172 -7.40 -11.98 -2.00
C CYS A 172 -7.73 -13.20 -2.87
N VAL A 173 -8.05 -12.98 -4.14
CA VAL A 173 -8.31 -14.09 -5.08
C VAL A 173 -7.08 -14.97 -5.23
N GLY A 174 -5.89 -14.39 -5.37
CA GLY A 174 -4.64 -15.15 -5.44
C GLY A 174 -4.38 -16.02 -4.21
N HIS A 175 -4.69 -15.51 -3.00
CA HIS A 175 -4.53 -16.27 -1.74
C HIS A 175 -5.54 -17.40 -1.57
N VAL A 176 -6.73 -17.29 -2.15
CA VAL A 176 -7.77 -18.36 -2.06
C VAL A 176 -7.50 -19.48 -3.06
N MET A 177 -6.75 -19.19 -4.14
CA MET A 177 -6.46 -20.16 -5.20
C MET A 177 -5.12 -20.91 -5.02
N SER A 178 -4.27 -20.49 -4.07
CA SER A 178 -2.99 -21.14 -3.71
C SER A 178 -3.15 -22.02 -2.49
#